data_2099bb4e308c36dd0e7d8aa25a504f2c
#
_entry.id   2099bb4e308c36dd0e7d8aa25a504f2c
#
_cell.length_a   1.000
_cell.length_b   1.000
_cell.length_c   1.000
_cell.angle_alpha   90.00
_cell.angle_beta   90.00
_cell.angle_gamma   90.00
#
_symmetry.space_group_name_H-M   'P 1'
#
loop_
_entity.id
_entity.type
_entity.pdbx_description
1 polymer ?
#
loop_
_entity_poly.entity_id
_entity_poly.type
_entity_poly.pdbx_seq_one_letter_code
_entity_poly.pdbx_strand_id
1 'polypeptide(L)'
;MDGRPPFQLITEKPFVRINFNIFNHKNSNNPMKKLSLLLVTAALLVCNVSFAQDKEKTEEEGYIFTIKKELPVTSVKDQNRAGTCWCYSGLGFIEAELLRMGKGEYDLSEMYLVANTYNDRAKAAVRMHGDVSFSQGGSFYDVIYGMKTFGLVPESEMRPGAMYGDTLSDHGELSDITNAIIEAIAKKDHKKLQTDADGNPLWLKSMEAAHEIYLGKCPTEFSYNGVRSPI
;
A
#
# COMPACT_ATOMS: atom_id res chain seq x y z
N MET A 1 20.63 -12.14 -38.86
CA MET A 1 19.62 -11.20 -39.40
C MET A 1 18.27 -11.65 -38.80
N ASP A 2 17.92 -11.07 -37.67
CA ASP A 2 16.67 -11.40 -37.01
C ASP A 2 15.90 -10.09 -36.82
N GLY A 3 14.92 -9.90 -37.69
CA GLY A 3 14.11 -8.69 -37.77
C GLY A 3 12.91 -8.78 -36.84
N ARG A 4 12.99 -8.23 -35.63
CA ARG A 4 11.82 -7.93 -34.80
C ARG A 4 11.48 -6.45 -34.91
N PRO A 5 10.20 -6.10 -35.14
CA PRO A 5 9.80 -4.70 -35.24
C PRO A 5 9.81 -4.02 -33.83
N PRO A 6 10.07 -2.71 -33.78
CA PRO A 6 10.10 -1.98 -32.52
C PRO A 6 8.69 -1.78 -31.95
N PHE A 7 8.63 -1.84 -30.65
CA PHE A 7 7.45 -1.55 -29.82
C PHE A 7 6.90 -0.15 -30.16
N GLN A 8 5.71 -0.09 -30.75
CA GLN A 8 4.98 1.17 -30.91
C GLN A 8 4.15 1.44 -29.66
N LEU A 9 4.51 2.50 -28.96
CA LEU A 9 3.67 3.13 -27.94
C LEU A 9 2.41 3.69 -28.61
N ILE A 10 1.25 3.10 -28.29
CA ILE A 10 -0.04 3.67 -28.66
C ILE A 10 -0.42 4.68 -27.59
N THR A 11 -0.08 5.93 -27.83
CA THR A 11 -0.65 7.07 -27.12
C THR A 11 -1.40 7.93 -28.11
N GLU A 12 -2.69 7.74 -28.27
CA GLU A 12 -3.57 8.80 -28.76
C GLU A 12 -5.01 8.56 -28.29
N LYS A 13 -5.39 9.33 -27.27
CA LYS A 13 -6.82 9.57 -26.99
C LYS A 13 -7.31 10.59 -28.01
N PRO A 14 -8.48 10.41 -28.62
CA PRO A 14 -9.00 11.40 -29.57
C PRO A 14 -9.40 12.68 -28.83
N PHE A 15 -8.71 13.75 -29.20
CA PHE A 15 -9.06 15.10 -28.80
C PHE A 15 -10.32 15.51 -29.58
N VAL A 16 -11.44 15.64 -28.90
CA VAL A 16 -12.66 16.16 -29.49
C VAL A 16 -12.46 17.66 -29.75
N ARG A 17 -12.20 17.99 -31.01
CA ARG A 17 -12.10 19.36 -31.47
C ARG A 17 -13.51 19.89 -31.69
N ILE A 18 -14.02 20.67 -30.75
CA ILE A 18 -15.27 21.41 -30.94
C ILE A 18 -14.96 22.60 -31.87
N ASN A 19 -15.39 22.48 -33.14
CA ASN A 19 -15.35 23.57 -34.10
C ASN A 19 -16.44 24.55 -33.76
N PHE A 20 -16.09 25.67 -33.18
CA PHE A 20 -16.95 26.86 -33.14
C PHE A 20 -16.93 27.56 -34.51
N ASN A 21 -17.89 27.25 -35.36
CA ASN A 21 -18.19 28.05 -36.52
C ASN A 21 -18.84 29.36 -36.03
N ILE A 22 -18.05 30.42 -35.96
CA ILE A 22 -18.54 31.76 -35.70
C ILE A 22 -19.33 32.20 -36.93
N PHE A 23 -20.63 32.25 -36.77
CA PHE A 23 -21.57 32.80 -37.76
C PHE A 23 -21.12 34.18 -38.19
N ASN A 24 -20.81 34.34 -39.48
CA ASN A 24 -20.61 35.59 -40.13
C ASN A 24 -21.95 36.34 -40.26
N HIS A 25 -22.28 37.15 -39.27
CA HIS A 25 -23.56 37.87 -39.21
C HIS A 25 -23.40 39.19 -39.97
N LYS A 26 -23.95 39.21 -41.16
CA LYS A 26 -24.18 40.43 -41.94
C LYS A 26 -24.97 41.43 -41.06
N ASN A 27 -24.38 42.63 -40.91
CA ASN A 27 -24.88 43.73 -40.10
C ASN A 27 -26.29 44.13 -40.56
N SER A 28 -27.32 43.70 -39.79
CA SER A 28 -28.70 44.12 -39.98
C SER A 28 -29.06 45.08 -38.84
N ASN A 29 -29.15 46.37 -39.16
CA ASN A 29 -29.52 47.46 -38.23
C ASN A 29 -31.00 47.43 -37.82
N ASN A 30 -31.58 46.31 -37.53
CA ASN A 30 -32.97 46.18 -37.14
C ASN A 30 -33.11 46.35 -35.61
N PRO A 31 -33.76 47.44 -35.10
CA PRO A 31 -33.83 47.76 -33.66
C PRO A 31 -34.54 46.66 -32.85
N MET A 32 -35.48 45.94 -33.43
CA MET A 32 -36.18 44.83 -32.78
C MET A 32 -35.27 43.61 -32.48
N LYS A 33 -34.26 43.36 -33.36
CA LYS A 33 -33.30 42.27 -33.11
C LYS A 33 -32.32 42.62 -32.00
N LYS A 34 -31.96 43.88 -31.84
CA LYS A 34 -31.12 44.36 -30.73
C LYS A 34 -31.85 44.29 -29.39
N LEU A 35 -33.13 44.56 -29.37
CA LEU A 35 -33.97 44.47 -28.17
C LEU A 35 -34.15 42.99 -27.75
N SER A 36 -34.39 42.09 -28.71
CA SER A 36 -34.48 40.64 -28.45
C SER A 36 -33.17 40.04 -27.91
N LEU A 37 -32.01 40.47 -28.44
CA LEU A 37 -30.73 40.00 -27.96
C LEU A 37 -30.44 40.50 -26.54
N LEU A 38 -30.81 41.74 -26.21
CA LEU A 38 -30.69 42.31 -24.87
C LEU A 38 -31.57 41.59 -23.84
N LEU A 39 -32.79 41.19 -24.21
CA LEU A 39 -33.68 40.44 -23.35
C LEU A 39 -33.19 39.01 -23.10
N VAL A 40 -32.60 38.36 -24.10
CA VAL A 40 -32.01 37.01 -23.94
C VAL A 40 -30.73 37.05 -23.06
N THR A 41 -29.89 38.06 -23.23
CA THR A 41 -28.72 38.22 -22.35
C THR A 41 -29.09 38.58 -20.91
N ALA A 42 -30.15 39.42 -20.71
CA ALA A 42 -30.66 39.72 -19.38
C ALA A 42 -31.28 38.47 -18.70
N ALA A 43 -32.02 37.65 -19.44
CA ALA A 43 -32.58 36.40 -18.94
C ALA A 43 -31.47 35.38 -18.55
N LEU A 44 -30.40 35.28 -19.35
CA LEU A 44 -29.25 34.42 -19.02
C LEU A 44 -28.46 34.91 -17.80
N LEU A 45 -28.40 36.24 -17.57
CA LEU A 45 -27.76 36.79 -16.37
C LEU A 45 -28.60 36.53 -15.10
N VAL A 46 -29.94 36.62 -15.19
CA VAL A 46 -30.83 36.32 -14.07
C VAL A 46 -30.82 34.85 -13.71
N CYS A 47 -30.71 33.93 -14.69
CA CYS A 47 -30.59 32.49 -14.42
C CYS A 47 -29.29 32.11 -13.68
N ASN A 48 -28.21 32.88 -13.85
CA ASN A 48 -26.96 32.58 -13.15
C ASN A 48 -26.92 33.06 -11.69
N VAL A 49 -27.81 33.99 -11.32
CA VAL A 49 -27.90 34.47 -9.92
C VAL A 49 -28.75 33.55 -9.06
N SER A 50 -29.63 32.75 -9.67
CA SER A 50 -30.51 31.83 -8.92
C SER A 50 -29.83 30.50 -8.50
N PHE A 51 -28.58 30.23 -8.91
CA PHE A 51 -27.85 29.04 -8.50
C PHE A 51 -26.81 29.27 -7.40
N ALA A 52 -26.65 30.50 -6.94
CA ALA A 52 -25.93 30.82 -5.73
C ALA A 52 -26.88 30.82 -4.52
N GLN A 53 -27.71 29.78 -4.38
CA GLN A 53 -28.24 29.46 -3.08
C GLN A 53 -27.10 28.86 -2.30
N ASP A 54 -26.55 29.60 -1.35
CA ASP A 54 -25.81 29.07 -0.23
C ASP A 54 -26.60 27.86 0.28
N LYS A 55 -26.10 26.66 -0.02
CA LYS A 55 -26.44 25.52 0.80
C LYS A 55 -25.92 25.91 2.19
N GLU A 56 -26.80 26.45 3.02
CA GLU A 56 -26.63 26.36 4.45
C GLU A 56 -26.14 24.93 4.70
N LYS A 57 -24.86 24.78 5.06
CA LYS A 57 -24.37 23.56 5.63
C LYS A 57 -25.24 23.34 6.86
N THR A 58 -26.28 22.55 6.72
CA THR A 58 -26.83 21.85 7.85
C THR A 58 -25.61 21.12 8.44
N GLU A 59 -25.02 21.68 9.49
CA GLU A 59 -24.12 20.96 10.35
C GLU A 59 -24.95 19.75 10.78
N GLU A 60 -24.65 18.59 10.19
CA GLU A 60 -25.16 17.33 10.72
C GLU A 60 -24.75 17.39 12.19
N GLU A 61 -25.70 17.44 13.09
CA GLU A 61 -25.45 17.32 14.51
C GLU A 61 -24.80 15.93 14.72
N GLY A 62 -23.49 15.88 14.51
CA GLY A 62 -22.68 14.70 14.78
C GLY A 62 -22.67 14.44 16.27
N TYR A 63 -22.34 13.21 16.62
CA TYR A 63 -22.17 12.86 18.03
C TYR A 63 -21.09 13.74 18.67
N ILE A 64 -21.42 14.37 19.80
CA ILE A 64 -20.46 15.13 20.61
C ILE A 64 -19.76 14.16 21.55
N PHE A 65 -18.48 13.93 21.32
CA PHE A 65 -17.64 13.08 22.16
C PHE A 65 -16.85 13.93 23.16
N THR A 66 -16.82 13.47 24.39
CA THR A 66 -15.95 14.05 25.43
C THR A 66 -14.83 13.07 25.72
N ILE A 67 -13.57 13.48 25.51
CA ILE A 67 -12.41 12.69 25.85
C ILE A 67 -12.33 12.56 27.37
N LYS A 68 -12.50 11.32 27.87
CA LYS A 68 -12.39 11.02 29.31
C LYS A 68 -10.98 10.61 29.72
N LYS A 69 -10.25 10.00 28.81
CA LYS A 69 -8.86 9.58 29.02
C LYS A 69 -8.18 9.47 27.66
N GLU A 70 -7.01 10.09 27.55
CA GLU A 70 -6.13 9.95 26.42
C GLU A 70 -4.90 9.14 26.84
N LEU A 71 -4.53 8.15 26.05
CA LEU A 71 -3.32 7.35 26.27
C LEU A 71 -2.27 7.80 25.26
N PRO A 72 -0.99 7.92 25.66
CA PRO A 72 0.08 8.23 24.75
C PRO A 72 0.22 7.09 23.73
N VAL A 73 0.38 7.45 22.47
CA VAL A 73 0.63 6.52 21.36
C VAL A 73 1.77 7.05 20.51
N THR A 74 2.43 6.15 19.78
CA THR A 74 3.43 6.51 18.77
C THR A 74 2.76 7.07 17.51
N SER A 75 3.55 7.56 16.56
CA SER A 75 3.03 8.11 15.30
C SER A 75 2.26 7.06 14.51
N VAL A 76 1.20 7.50 13.83
CA VAL A 76 0.43 6.63 12.92
C VAL A 76 1.26 6.36 11.68
N LYS A 77 1.37 5.08 11.31
CA LYS A 77 2.09 4.61 10.12
C LYS A 77 1.11 4.24 9.01
N ASP A 78 1.52 4.42 7.75
CA ASP A 78 0.76 4.05 6.57
C ASP A 78 1.26 2.72 6.00
N GLN A 79 0.42 1.69 6.02
CA GLN A 79 0.75 0.39 5.42
C GLN A 79 0.67 0.38 3.89
N ASN A 80 0.05 1.41 3.28
CA ASN A 80 -0.18 1.55 1.85
C ASN A 80 -0.78 0.27 1.21
N ARG A 81 -0.18 -0.23 0.13
CA ARG A 81 -0.64 -1.39 -0.64
C ARG A 81 -0.07 -2.73 -0.14
N ALA A 82 -0.06 -2.91 1.16
CA ALA A 82 0.37 -4.15 1.79
C ALA A 82 -0.75 -4.70 2.69
N GLY A 83 -1.05 -5.99 2.58
CA GLY A 83 -2.05 -6.66 3.43
C GLY A 83 -1.54 -6.95 4.84
N THR A 84 -0.79 -6.01 5.44
CA THR A 84 -0.02 -6.17 6.68
C THR A 84 -0.60 -5.39 7.86
N CYS A 85 -1.88 -5.00 7.80
CA CYS A 85 -2.55 -4.28 8.89
C CYS A 85 -2.41 -4.96 10.26
N TRP A 86 -2.36 -6.28 10.30
CA TRP A 86 -2.13 -7.06 11.50
C TRP A 86 -0.78 -6.75 12.17
N CYS A 87 0.26 -6.51 11.35
CA CYS A 87 1.61 -6.19 11.83
C CYS A 87 1.68 -4.75 12.31
N TYR A 88 1.21 -3.79 11.49
CA TYR A 88 1.17 -2.38 11.85
C TYR A 88 0.37 -2.12 13.13
N SER A 89 -0.84 -2.68 13.22
CA SER A 89 -1.66 -2.52 14.43
C SER A 89 -1.05 -3.22 15.65
N GLY A 90 -0.42 -4.37 15.44
CA GLY A 90 0.18 -5.14 16.53
C GLY A 90 1.46 -4.51 17.07
N LEU A 91 2.35 -4.04 16.21
CA LEU A 91 3.55 -3.32 16.64
C LEU A 91 3.19 -1.96 17.25
N GLY A 92 2.26 -1.20 16.65
CA GLY A 92 1.78 0.05 17.23
C GLY A 92 1.17 -0.13 18.63
N PHE A 93 0.47 -1.26 18.88
CA PHE A 93 0.04 -1.59 20.24
C PHE A 93 1.21 -1.85 21.18
N ILE A 94 2.24 -2.59 20.76
CA ILE A 94 3.43 -2.88 21.57
C ILE A 94 4.21 -1.59 21.86
N GLU A 95 4.39 -0.73 20.87
CA GLU A 95 5.03 0.57 21.01
C GLU A 95 4.29 1.47 22.03
N ALA A 96 2.96 1.55 21.89
CA ALA A 96 2.13 2.30 22.84
C ALA A 96 2.21 1.74 24.28
N GLU A 97 2.28 0.42 24.44
CA GLU A 97 2.44 -0.21 25.75
C GLU A 97 3.84 0.05 26.34
N LEU A 98 4.89 0.02 25.55
CA LEU A 98 6.24 0.37 25.99
C LEU A 98 6.27 1.83 26.47
N LEU A 99 5.66 2.74 25.71
CA LEU A 99 5.53 4.15 26.07
C LEU A 99 4.73 4.32 27.37
N ARG A 100 3.57 3.65 27.49
CA ARG A 100 2.72 3.66 28.70
C ARG A 100 3.46 3.15 29.94
N MET A 101 4.34 2.14 29.78
CA MET A 101 5.16 1.59 30.86
C MET A 101 6.41 2.42 31.18
N GLY A 102 6.62 3.54 30.51
CA GLY A 102 7.80 4.40 30.71
C GLY A 102 9.10 3.77 30.22
N LYS A 103 9.03 2.82 29.28
CA LYS A 103 10.20 2.16 28.69
C LYS A 103 10.86 2.97 27.58
N GLY A 104 10.23 4.05 27.13
CA GLY A 104 10.67 4.90 26.04
C GLY A 104 9.79 4.74 24.81
N GLU A 105 10.06 5.58 23.83
CA GLU A 105 9.43 5.55 22.51
C GLU A 105 10.28 4.70 21.58
N TYR A 106 9.66 3.74 20.94
CA TYR A 106 10.28 2.83 19.98
C TYR A 106 9.54 2.91 18.65
N ASP A 107 10.29 2.76 17.59
CA ASP A 107 9.82 2.67 16.20
C ASP A 107 10.30 1.33 15.67
N LEU A 108 9.38 0.35 15.58
CA LEU A 108 9.67 -1.06 15.31
C LEU A 108 9.38 -1.39 13.85
N SER A 109 10.24 -2.19 13.23
CA SER A 109 10.13 -2.57 11.83
C SER A 109 9.03 -3.60 11.57
N GLU A 110 7.99 -3.20 10.87
CA GLU A 110 6.98 -4.11 10.34
C GLU A 110 7.57 -5.03 9.28
N MET A 111 8.43 -4.51 8.41
CA MET A 111 8.98 -5.29 7.29
C MET A 111 9.85 -6.45 7.75
N TYR A 112 10.59 -6.29 8.84
CA TYR A 112 11.36 -7.37 9.45
C TYR A 112 10.45 -8.52 9.91
N LEU A 113 9.40 -8.18 10.64
CA LEU A 113 8.46 -9.17 11.16
C LEU A 113 7.66 -9.84 10.04
N VAL A 114 7.24 -9.05 9.06
CA VAL A 114 6.50 -9.51 7.87
C VAL A 114 7.34 -10.50 7.06
N ALA A 115 8.60 -10.17 6.74
CA ALA A 115 9.47 -11.02 5.93
C ALA A 115 9.69 -12.39 6.58
N ASN A 116 10.01 -12.41 7.88
CA ASN A 116 10.19 -13.65 8.64
C ASN A 116 8.91 -14.49 8.71
N THR A 117 7.76 -13.82 8.97
CA THR A 117 6.46 -14.48 9.03
C THR A 117 6.05 -15.04 7.66
N TYR A 118 6.32 -14.33 6.57
CA TYR A 118 6.03 -14.84 5.22
C TYR A 118 6.85 -16.08 4.88
N ASN A 119 8.13 -16.12 5.25
CA ASN A 119 8.98 -17.31 5.06
C ASN A 119 8.41 -18.51 5.82
N ASP A 120 7.97 -18.36 7.06
CA ASP A 120 7.39 -19.45 7.83
C ASP A 120 6.02 -19.90 7.30
N ARG A 121 5.20 -18.96 6.84
CA ARG A 121 3.93 -19.30 6.17
C ARG A 121 4.14 -20.03 4.87
N ALA A 122 5.16 -19.67 4.09
CA ALA A 122 5.52 -20.38 2.88
C ALA A 122 5.91 -21.85 3.19
N LYS A 123 6.74 -22.06 4.22
CA LYS A 123 7.09 -23.41 4.70
C LYS A 123 5.84 -24.19 5.14
N ALA A 124 4.92 -23.55 5.85
CA ALA A 124 3.69 -24.19 6.29
C ALA A 124 2.78 -24.55 5.09
N ALA A 125 2.57 -23.65 4.15
CA ALA A 125 1.77 -23.88 2.96
C ALA A 125 2.29 -25.06 2.12
N VAL A 126 3.59 -25.11 1.88
CA VAL A 126 4.20 -26.24 1.16
C VAL A 126 4.09 -27.54 1.95
N ARG A 127 4.39 -27.54 3.26
CA ARG A 127 4.30 -28.73 4.11
C ARG A 127 2.90 -29.31 4.14
N MET A 128 1.88 -28.45 4.09
CA MET A 128 0.47 -28.82 4.08
C MET A 128 -0.10 -29.00 2.66
N HIS A 129 0.75 -29.14 1.65
CA HIS A 129 0.38 -29.37 0.24
C HIS A 129 -0.60 -28.33 -0.34
N GLY A 130 -0.59 -27.12 0.19
CA GLY A 130 -1.46 -26.03 -0.22
C GLY A 130 -2.83 -25.98 0.48
N ASP A 131 -3.09 -26.86 1.44
CA ASP A 131 -4.33 -26.85 2.24
C ASP A 131 -4.38 -25.66 3.23
N VAL A 132 -3.21 -25.08 3.55
CA VAL A 132 -3.09 -23.84 4.30
C VAL A 132 -2.79 -22.71 3.32
N SER A 133 -3.62 -21.68 3.31
CA SER A 133 -3.44 -20.56 2.39
C SER A 133 -2.18 -19.76 2.74
N PHE A 134 -1.43 -19.42 1.70
CA PHE A 134 -0.35 -18.44 1.77
C PHE A 134 -0.91 -17.07 1.37
N SER A 135 -0.90 -16.12 2.29
CA SER A 135 -1.44 -14.77 2.06
C SER A 135 -0.74 -13.73 2.92
N GLN A 136 -0.93 -12.46 2.57
CA GLN A 136 -0.37 -11.33 3.31
C GLN A 136 -1.05 -11.10 4.67
N GLY A 137 -2.34 -11.43 4.78
CA GLY A 137 -3.14 -11.24 5.99
C GLY A 137 -2.62 -12.02 7.19
N GLY A 138 -2.95 -11.58 8.39
CA GLY A 138 -2.54 -12.20 9.65
C GLY A 138 -3.34 -11.70 10.84
N SER A 139 -2.87 -12.02 12.02
CA SER A 139 -3.51 -11.70 13.29
C SER A 139 -2.50 -11.17 14.31
N PHE A 140 -3.00 -10.68 15.44
CA PHE A 140 -2.13 -10.30 16.56
C PHE A 140 -1.31 -11.48 17.10
N TYR A 141 -1.81 -12.70 16.95
CA TYR A 141 -1.04 -13.89 17.29
C TYR A 141 0.26 -14.00 16.48
N ASP A 142 0.24 -13.66 15.20
CA ASP A 142 1.42 -13.68 14.34
C ASP A 142 2.47 -12.66 14.80
N VAL A 143 2.05 -11.50 15.34
CA VAL A 143 2.96 -10.52 15.94
C VAL A 143 3.65 -11.10 17.17
N ILE A 144 2.88 -11.68 18.08
CA ILE A 144 3.43 -12.29 19.30
C ILE A 144 4.34 -13.48 18.97
N TYR A 145 3.93 -14.32 18.01
CA TYR A 145 4.75 -15.44 17.54
C TYR A 145 6.06 -14.93 16.94
N GLY A 146 6.00 -13.97 16.02
CA GLY A 146 7.17 -13.43 15.36
C GLY A 146 8.13 -12.76 16.34
N MET A 147 7.61 -11.94 17.25
CA MET A 147 8.40 -11.31 18.31
C MET A 147 9.15 -12.34 19.17
N LYS A 148 8.50 -13.46 19.52
CA LYS A 148 9.13 -14.52 20.33
C LYS A 148 10.12 -15.37 19.55
N THR A 149 9.91 -15.54 18.25
CA THR A 149 10.69 -16.46 17.41
C THR A 149 11.86 -15.75 16.74
N PHE A 150 11.64 -14.53 16.25
CA PHE A 150 12.60 -13.79 15.43
C PHE A 150 13.15 -12.55 16.14
N GLY A 151 12.52 -12.10 17.24
CA GLY A 151 12.85 -10.83 17.85
C GLY A 151 12.20 -9.65 17.13
N LEU A 152 12.65 -8.45 17.47
CA LEU A 152 12.23 -7.18 16.86
C LEU A 152 13.45 -6.32 16.59
N VAL A 153 13.38 -5.51 15.54
CA VAL A 153 14.43 -4.56 15.19
C VAL A 153 13.82 -3.16 15.01
N PRO A 154 14.63 -2.10 15.13
CA PRO A 154 14.19 -0.75 14.81
C PRO A 154 13.77 -0.62 13.34
N GLU A 155 12.81 0.26 13.04
CA GLU A 155 12.35 0.56 11.68
C GLU A 155 13.49 0.97 10.74
N SER A 156 14.51 1.66 11.30
CA SER A 156 15.69 2.08 10.53
C SER A 156 16.48 0.96 9.89
N GLU A 157 16.39 -0.27 10.43
CA GLU A 157 17.12 -1.44 9.92
C GLU A 157 16.43 -2.06 8.69
N MET A 158 15.10 -1.95 8.61
CA MET A 158 14.35 -2.54 7.51
C MET A 158 13.06 -1.74 7.25
N ARG A 159 13.18 -0.64 6.52
CA ARG A 159 12.08 0.31 6.26
C ARG A 159 11.18 -0.14 5.11
N PRO A 160 9.88 0.15 5.18
CA PRO A 160 8.96 -0.09 4.07
C PRO A 160 9.40 0.66 2.80
N GLY A 161 9.25 0.03 1.65
CA GLY A 161 9.55 0.63 0.34
C GLY A 161 11.03 0.88 0.02
N ALA A 162 11.94 0.69 0.97
CA ALA A 162 13.35 1.06 0.82
C ALA A 162 14.05 0.40 -0.38
N MET A 163 13.65 -0.83 -0.72
CA MET A 163 14.29 -1.63 -1.78
C MET A 163 13.98 -1.09 -3.20
N TYR A 164 12.90 -0.35 -3.37
CA TYR A 164 12.51 0.24 -4.66
C TYR A 164 12.42 1.77 -4.59
N GLY A 165 13.09 2.37 -3.60
CA GLY A 165 13.25 3.83 -3.52
C GLY A 165 12.01 4.59 -3.08
N ASP A 166 11.09 3.92 -2.38
CA ASP A 166 9.88 4.51 -1.78
C ASP A 166 10.01 4.56 -0.25
N THR A 167 9.04 5.18 0.39
CA THR A 167 8.84 5.21 1.84
C THR A 167 7.62 4.43 2.29
N LEU A 168 6.86 3.88 1.34
CA LEU A 168 5.64 3.12 1.55
C LEU A 168 5.74 1.74 0.90
N SER A 169 5.13 0.73 1.54
CA SER A 169 5.12 -0.64 1.03
C SER A 169 4.13 -0.81 -0.12
N ASP A 170 4.56 -1.54 -1.17
CA ASP A 170 3.67 -2.14 -2.17
C ASP A 170 4.02 -3.62 -2.32
N HIS A 171 3.13 -4.50 -1.87
CA HIS A 171 3.33 -5.94 -1.90
C HIS A 171 2.56 -6.64 -3.04
N GLY A 172 2.05 -5.89 -4.03
CA GLY A 172 1.29 -6.45 -5.14
C GLY A 172 2.12 -7.45 -5.93
N GLU A 173 3.21 -6.98 -6.53
CA GLU A 173 4.10 -7.82 -7.34
C GLU A 173 4.78 -8.93 -6.52
N LEU A 174 5.23 -8.61 -5.29
CA LEU A 174 5.77 -9.60 -4.37
C LEU A 174 4.78 -10.74 -4.11
N SER A 175 3.52 -10.39 -3.87
CA SER A 175 2.45 -11.38 -3.64
C SER A 175 2.25 -12.31 -4.83
N ASP A 176 2.23 -11.75 -6.04
CA ASP A 176 2.05 -12.54 -7.27
C ASP A 176 3.19 -13.53 -7.48
N ILE A 177 4.44 -13.07 -7.31
CA ILE A 177 5.64 -13.92 -7.45
C ILE A 177 5.66 -15.02 -6.39
N THR A 178 5.44 -14.68 -5.13
CA THR A 178 5.52 -15.66 -4.03
C THR A 178 4.38 -16.65 -4.07
N ASN A 179 3.16 -16.26 -4.44
CA ASN A 179 2.06 -17.19 -4.69
C ASN A 179 2.36 -18.14 -5.84
N ALA A 180 2.94 -17.66 -6.95
CA ALA A 180 3.35 -18.52 -8.06
C ALA A 180 4.38 -19.58 -7.64
N ILE A 181 5.35 -19.23 -6.78
CA ILE A 181 6.30 -20.18 -6.21
C ILE A 181 5.56 -21.26 -5.39
N ILE A 182 4.63 -20.86 -4.51
CA ILE A 182 3.87 -21.82 -3.69
C ILE A 182 3.02 -22.73 -4.58
N GLU A 183 2.28 -22.19 -5.54
CA GLU A 183 1.46 -22.98 -6.48
C GLU A 183 2.29 -24.00 -7.26
N ALA A 184 3.49 -23.63 -7.68
CA ALA A 184 4.40 -24.52 -8.41
C ALA A 184 4.93 -25.69 -7.55
N ILE A 185 5.04 -25.51 -6.24
CA ILE A 185 5.75 -26.41 -5.34
C ILE A 185 4.82 -27.22 -4.44
N ALA A 186 3.78 -26.62 -3.87
CA ALA A 186 2.99 -27.22 -2.80
C ALA A 186 2.37 -28.59 -3.15
N LYS A 187 1.92 -28.77 -4.39
CA LYS A 187 1.29 -30.02 -4.88
C LYS A 187 2.27 -31.04 -5.43
N LYS A 188 3.58 -30.78 -5.39
CA LYS A 188 4.61 -31.72 -5.87
C LYS A 188 4.90 -32.82 -4.84
N ASP A 189 5.47 -33.92 -5.32
CA ASP A 189 6.06 -34.94 -4.45
C ASP A 189 7.27 -34.34 -3.72
N HIS A 190 7.13 -34.08 -2.42
CA HIS A 190 8.16 -33.40 -1.63
C HIS A 190 9.48 -34.19 -1.56
N LYS A 191 9.44 -35.54 -1.74
CA LYS A 191 10.64 -36.36 -1.79
C LYS A 191 11.49 -36.13 -3.05
N LYS A 192 10.92 -35.50 -4.07
CA LYS A 192 11.58 -35.19 -5.34
C LYS A 192 11.95 -33.71 -5.47
N LEU A 193 11.68 -32.90 -4.46
CA LEU A 193 12.11 -31.51 -4.45
C LEU A 193 13.63 -31.43 -4.30
N GLN A 194 14.22 -30.54 -5.08
CA GLN A 194 15.67 -30.34 -5.04
C GLN A 194 16.11 -29.65 -3.75
N THR A 195 17.21 -30.05 -3.21
CA THR A 195 17.88 -29.47 -2.05
C THR A 195 19.29 -29.03 -2.38
N ASP A 196 19.83 -28.13 -1.57
CA ASP A 196 21.27 -27.84 -1.59
C ASP A 196 22.13 -28.96 -0.92
N ALA A 197 23.42 -28.71 -0.82
CA ALA A 197 24.37 -29.67 -0.20
C ALA A 197 24.07 -29.89 1.30
N ASP A 198 23.43 -28.93 1.97
CA ASP A 198 23.08 -28.99 3.39
C ASP A 198 21.68 -29.56 3.62
N GLY A 199 20.96 -29.93 2.54
CA GLY A 199 19.61 -30.49 2.60
C GLY A 199 18.50 -29.46 2.64
N ASN A 200 18.78 -28.16 2.49
CA ASN A 200 17.78 -27.11 2.47
C ASN A 200 17.05 -27.07 1.11
N PRO A 201 15.70 -26.95 1.09
CA PRO A 201 14.97 -26.91 -0.16
C PRO A 201 15.32 -25.68 -1.01
N LEU A 202 15.66 -25.90 -2.29
CA LEU A 202 16.02 -24.78 -3.19
C LEU A 202 14.86 -23.81 -3.44
N TRP A 203 13.61 -24.30 -3.44
CA TRP A 203 12.45 -23.45 -3.58
C TRP A 203 12.34 -22.42 -2.44
N LEU A 204 12.75 -22.81 -1.22
CA LEU A 204 12.73 -21.89 -0.07
C LEU A 204 13.73 -20.76 -0.25
N LYS A 205 14.92 -21.05 -0.77
CA LYS A 205 15.89 -20.00 -1.13
C LYS A 205 15.35 -19.03 -2.18
N SER A 206 14.58 -19.52 -3.14
CA SER A 206 13.90 -18.65 -4.12
C SER A 206 12.85 -17.77 -3.48
N MET A 207 12.11 -18.30 -2.51
CA MET A 207 11.14 -17.53 -1.72
C MET A 207 11.83 -16.46 -0.87
N GLU A 208 12.87 -16.84 -0.13
CA GLU A 208 13.66 -15.92 0.69
C GLU A 208 14.30 -14.82 -0.16
N ALA A 209 14.83 -15.16 -1.33
CA ALA A 209 15.38 -14.18 -2.27
C ALA A 209 14.31 -13.21 -2.80
N ALA A 210 13.10 -13.68 -3.10
CA ALA A 210 11.99 -12.81 -3.48
C ALA A 210 11.64 -11.83 -2.34
N HIS A 211 11.52 -12.31 -1.11
CA HIS A 211 11.29 -11.45 0.04
C HIS A 211 12.44 -10.44 0.24
N GLU A 212 13.70 -10.87 0.12
CA GLU A 212 14.86 -9.98 0.25
C GLU A 212 14.88 -8.88 -0.82
N ILE A 213 14.51 -9.19 -2.07
CA ILE A 213 14.45 -8.21 -3.16
C ILE A 213 13.42 -7.11 -2.90
N TYR A 214 12.25 -7.43 -2.36
CA TYR A 214 11.15 -6.47 -2.19
C TYR A 214 11.09 -5.86 -0.79
N LEU A 215 11.47 -6.60 0.25
CA LEU A 215 11.35 -6.15 1.64
C LEU A 215 12.69 -5.74 2.25
N GLY A 216 13.80 -6.23 1.70
CA GLY A 216 15.13 -6.06 2.23
C GLY A 216 15.62 -7.32 2.95
N LYS A 217 16.94 -7.35 3.18
CA LYS A 217 17.57 -8.43 3.90
C LYS A 217 17.33 -8.31 5.40
N CYS A 218 16.78 -9.36 6.00
CA CYS A 218 16.63 -9.41 7.44
C CYS A 218 17.99 -9.29 8.13
N PRO A 219 18.22 -8.29 8.99
CA PRO A 219 19.45 -8.18 9.76
C PRO A 219 19.56 -9.34 10.75
N THR A 220 20.79 -9.75 11.04
CA THR A 220 21.13 -10.74 12.10
C THR A 220 21.60 -10.07 13.38
N GLU A 221 21.89 -8.80 13.30
CA GLU A 221 22.29 -7.93 14.40
C GLU A 221 21.88 -6.49 14.07
N PHE A 222 21.68 -5.66 15.06
CA PHE A 222 21.39 -4.25 14.88
C PHE A 222 22.08 -3.40 15.92
N SER A 223 22.15 -2.09 15.68
CA SER A 223 22.67 -1.11 16.65
C SER A 223 21.54 -0.20 17.11
N TYR A 224 21.32 -0.16 18.41
CA TYR A 224 20.33 0.73 19.03
C TYR A 224 21.00 1.56 20.14
N ASN A 225 20.90 2.90 20.06
CA ASN A 225 21.55 3.81 20.99
C ASN A 225 23.05 3.55 21.17
N GLY A 226 23.76 3.16 20.10
CA GLY A 226 25.18 2.85 20.12
C GLY A 226 25.54 1.50 20.72
N VAL A 227 24.57 0.70 21.11
CA VAL A 227 24.75 -0.70 21.57
C VAL A 227 24.42 -1.64 20.45
N ARG A 228 25.39 -2.51 20.09
CA ARG A 228 25.21 -3.58 19.12
C ARG A 228 24.59 -4.78 19.81
N SER A 229 23.53 -5.32 19.25
CA SER A 229 22.82 -6.47 19.79
C SER A 229 22.60 -7.50 18.70
N PRO A 230 22.87 -8.80 18.94
CA PRO A 230 22.40 -9.87 18.09
C PRO A 230 20.87 -10.00 18.24
N ILE A 231 20.24 -10.57 17.21
CA ILE A 231 18.81 -10.86 17.18
C ILE A 231 18.59 -12.31 17.58
#